data_50c93bbc59a068dccfd94f4fe8ea5be5
#
_entry.id   50c93bbc59a068dccfd94f4fe8ea5be5
#
_cell.length_a   1.000
_cell.length_b   1.000
_cell.length_c   1.000
_cell.angle_alpha   90.00
_cell.angle_beta   90.00
_cell.angle_gamma   90.00
#
_symmetry.space_group_name_H-M   'P 1'
#
loop_
_entity.id
_entity.type
_entity.pdbx_description
1 polymer ?
#
loop_
_entity_poly.entity_id
_entity_poly.type
_entity_poly.pdbx_seq_one_letter_code
_entity_poly.pdbx_strand_id
1 'polypeptide(L)'
;MEFVQFHPTALALEGCPNFLISEAVRGAGAVLRNGKGERFMPKVHPMAELAPRDVVARCIFKEMQESGMDHAFLDATGISEAARKFPMIAETCRQYGVDIEKDLIPIAPAAHYMMGGVHTDAHGRTNVAGLYACGEAACTGLQGANRLASNSLLEGLVFGRRVAQAIAAAEVPEAPRAAFCAELQFEEHGLREVALSDTARLNRETQVLMTQYLGIRRYAPGILKAIQELSRLSALREGYAAETAEELDLRGRLIADLLIARAALRRRESRGAHYRMDYPEKSEKWRCHVLDSKEEQAALEQEKGESEDGHDVWSGRAVAVMA
;
A
#
# COMPACT_ATOMS: atom_id res chain seq x y z
N MET A 1 -4.64 -2.85 -7.45
CA MET A 1 -3.96 -3.06 -6.14
C MET A 1 -2.47 -2.63 -6.17
N GLU A 2 -1.84 -2.43 -7.33
CA GLU A 2 -0.41 -2.12 -7.47
C GLU A 2 0.02 -0.74 -6.96
N PHE A 3 -0.90 0.19 -6.79
CA PHE A 3 -0.61 1.56 -6.37
C PHE A 3 -0.64 1.69 -4.84
N VAL A 4 0.51 1.56 -4.21
CA VAL A 4 0.74 1.82 -2.78
C VAL A 4 1.56 3.08 -2.66
N GLN A 5 1.00 4.14 -2.05
CA GLN A 5 1.71 5.39 -1.82
C GLN A 5 2.66 5.27 -0.64
N PHE A 6 3.89 5.69 -0.82
CA PHE A 6 4.86 5.85 0.26
C PHE A 6 4.89 7.30 0.72
N HIS A 7 4.76 7.52 2.03
CA HIS A 7 5.04 8.84 2.60
C HIS A 7 6.55 9.05 2.63
N PRO A 8 7.07 10.15 2.08
CA PRO A 8 8.51 10.33 1.95
C PRO A 8 9.26 10.46 3.27
N THR A 9 8.60 11.06 4.28
CA THR A 9 9.24 11.54 5.50
C THR A 9 8.56 10.94 6.73
N ALA A 10 8.65 9.62 6.91
CA ALA A 10 8.39 8.98 8.21
C ALA A 10 9.63 9.11 9.10
N LEU A 11 9.44 9.29 10.41
CA LEU A 11 10.51 9.36 11.39
C LEU A 11 11.23 8.01 11.47
N ALA A 12 12.54 7.99 11.21
CA ALA A 12 13.35 6.79 11.12
C ALA A 12 14.28 6.69 12.35
N LEU A 13 13.69 6.39 13.51
CA LEU A 13 14.40 6.21 14.77
C LEU A 13 14.01 4.86 15.38
N GLU A 14 14.97 4.22 16.02
CA GLU A 14 14.77 2.92 16.67
C GLU A 14 13.67 3.00 17.73
N GLY A 15 12.75 2.03 17.72
CA GLY A 15 11.63 1.98 18.65
C GLY A 15 10.52 3.00 18.37
N CYS A 16 10.69 3.87 17.36
CA CYS A 16 9.65 4.80 16.96
C CYS A 16 8.61 4.09 16.08
N PRO A 17 7.28 4.19 16.36
CA PRO A 17 6.28 3.81 15.39
C PRO A 17 6.42 4.68 14.14
N ASN A 18 5.93 4.23 13.00
CA ASN A 18 5.98 4.96 11.71
C ASN A 18 5.26 6.32 11.80
N PHE A 19 5.84 7.25 12.57
CA PHE A 19 5.31 8.60 12.74
C PHE A 19 5.59 9.43 11.49
N LEU A 20 4.54 9.98 10.88
CA LEU A 20 4.63 10.72 9.64
C LEU A 20 4.89 12.21 9.89
N ILE A 21 6.03 12.71 9.42
CA ILE A 21 6.31 14.14 9.41
C ILE A 21 5.59 14.76 8.23
N SER A 22 4.57 15.57 8.52
CA SER A 22 3.66 16.16 7.53
C SER A 22 4.40 16.86 6.39
N GLU A 23 3.85 16.78 5.19
CA GLU A 23 4.30 17.53 4.01
C GLU A 23 4.34 19.04 4.26
N ALA A 24 3.51 19.55 5.18
CA ALA A 24 3.50 20.96 5.57
C ALA A 24 4.86 21.45 6.10
N VAL A 25 5.67 20.58 6.68
CA VAL A 25 7.03 20.93 7.15
C VAL A 25 7.93 21.25 5.95
N ARG A 26 7.85 20.46 4.87
CA ARG A 26 8.55 20.76 3.60
C ARG A 26 7.98 22.01 2.93
N GLY A 27 6.66 22.19 2.99
CA GLY A 27 5.97 23.41 2.54
C GLY A 27 6.39 24.66 3.30
N ALA A 28 6.77 24.55 4.57
CA ALA A 28 7.30 25.65 5.38
C ALA A 28 8.79 25.94 5.15
N GLY A 29 9.47 25.15 4.30
CA GLY A 29 10.86 25.40 3.91
C GLY A 29 11.88 24.37 4.38
N ALA A 30 11.46 23.27 5.01
CA ALA A 30 12.41 22.19 5.32
C ALA A 30 12.98 21.57 4.04
N VAL A 31 14.27 21.21 4.11
CA VAL A 31 15.01 20.64 2.98
C VAL A 31 15.45 19.21 3.26
N LEU A 32 15.64 18.43 2.20
CA LEU A 32 16.08 17.04 2.29
C LEU A 32 17.57 16.94 2.07
N ARG A 33 18.28 16.26 2.99
CA ARG A 33 19.71 16.05 2.95
C ARG A 33 20.07 14.57 2.95
N ASN A 34 21.13 14.23 2.24
CA ASN A 34 21.72 12.89 2.24
C ASN A 34 22.70 12.71 3.42
N GLY A 35 23.31 11.54 3.54
CA GLY A 35 24.28 11.21 4.59
C GLY A 35 25.54 12.08 4.61
N LYS A 36 25.80 12.84 3.53
CA LYS A 36 26.90 13.82 3.45
C LYS A 36 26.45 15.24 3.82
N GLY A 37 25.20 15.43 4.21
CA GLY A 37 24.61 16.75 4.50
C GLY A 37 24.22 17.55 3.25
N GLU A 38 24.33 16.99 2.06
CA GLU A 38 24.02 17.70 0.81
C GLU A 38 22.52 17.70 0.52
N ARG A 39 21.99 18.83 0.12
CA ARG A 39 20.62 18.97 -0.40
C ARG A 39 20.56 18.38 -1.81
N PHE A 40 19.75 17.36 -2.04
CA PHE A 40 19.73 16.63 -3.32
C PHE A 40 18.53 16.93 -4.22
N MET A 41 17.36 17.28 -3.68
CA MET A 41 16.11 17.43 -4.45
C MET A 41 16.16 18.47 -5.58
N PRO A 42 16.82 19.63 -5.47
CA PRO A 42 16.90 20.61 -6.56
C PRO A 42 17.58 20.08 -7.82
N LYS A 43 18.45 19.07 -7.70
CA LYS A 43 19.10 18.43 -8.86
C LYS A 43 18.17 17.46 -9.61
N VAL A 44 17.04 17.08 -9.01
CA VAL A 44 16.15 16.02 -9.52
C VAL A 44 14.84 16.58 -10.08
N HIS A 45 14.25 17.57 -9.41
CA HIS A 45 12.95 18.09 -9.80
C HIS A 45 12.85 19.61 -9.59
N PRO A 46 12.23 20.38 -10.52
CA PRO A 46 12.14 21.85 -10.39
C PRO A 46 11.36 22.32 -9.16
N MET A 47 10.41 21.53 -8.66
CA MET A 47 9.69 21.79 -7.41
C MET A 47 10.46 21.34 -6.16
N ALA A 48 11.66 20.79 -6.31
CA ALA A 48 12.51 20.30 -5.24
C ALA A 48 11.74 19.44 -4.21
N GLU A 49 11.74 19.82 -2.93
CA GLU A 49 11.07 19.10 -1.85
C GLU A 49 9.55 19.07 -1.95
N LEU A 50 8.96 19.91 -2.78
CA LEU A 50 7.52 19.96 -3.07
C LEU A 50 7.13 19.14 -4.31
N ALA A 51 8.05 18.38 -4.88
CA ALA A 51 7.74 17.41 -5.93
C ALA A 51 6.69 16.38 -5.45
N PRO A 52 5.98 15.71 -6.38
CA PRO A 52 5.04 14.64 -6.02
C PRO A 52 5.67 13.61 -5.07
N ARG A 53 4.87 13.08 -4.14
CA ARG A 53 5.34 12.18 -3.07
C ARG A 53 6.11 10.97 -3.59
N ASP A 54 5.67 10.39 -4.70
CA ASP A 54 6.33 9.27 -5.35
C ASP A 54 7.75 9.62 -5.85
N VAL A 55 7.93 10.83 -6.37
CA VAL A 55 9.25 11.34 -6.80
C VAL A 55 10.15 11.52 -5.58
N VAL A 56 9.66 12.22 -4.55
CA VAL A 56 10.44 12.47 -3.33
C VAL A 56 10.83 11.16 -2.63
N ALA A 57 9.88 10.23 -2.49
CA ALA A 57 10.15 8.92 -1.86
C ALA A 57 11.21 8.11 -2.64
N ARG A 58 11.14 8.09 -3.98
CA ARG A 58 12.16 7.43 -4.82
C ARG A 58 13.54 8.07 -4.68
N CYS A 59 13.61 9.40 -4.56
CA CYS A 59 14.88 10.09 -4.40
C CYS A 59 15.51 9.82 -3.03
N ILE A 60 14.72 9.89 -1.95
CA ILE A 60 15.21 9.53 -0.61
C ILE A 60 15.71 8.08 -0.60
N PHE A 61 14.94 7.15 -1.14
CA PHE A 61 15.33 5.74 -1.20
C PHE A 61 16.64 5.53 -1.99
N LYS A 62 16.82 6.29 -3.08
CA LYS A 62 18.06 6.25 -3.87
C LYS A 62 19.26 6.74 -3.04
N GLU A 63 19.12 7.88 -2.37
CA GLU A 63 20.19 8.43 -1.51
C GLU A 63 20.56 7.48 -0.36
N MET A 64 19.56 6.82 0.24
CA MET A 64 19.78 5.80 1.26
C MET A 64 20.59 4.62 0.69
N GLN A 65 20.25 4.12 -0.50
CA GLN A 65 20.99 3.03 -1.14
C GLN A 65 22.42 3.43 -1.50
N GLU A 66 22.64 4.64 -2.03
CA GLU A 66 23.96 5.13 -2.45
C GLU A 66 24.87 5.43 -1.25
N SER A 67 24.30 5.84 -0.12
CA SER A 67 25.07 6.09 1.12
C SER A 67 25.26 4.84 1.98
N GLY A 68 24.50 3.77 1.74
CA GLY A 68 24.44 2.58 2.61
C GLY A 68 23.80 2.85 3.97
N MET A 69 23.08 3.97 4.14
CA MET A 69 22.33 4.33 5.33
C MET A 69 20.89 3.84 5.23
N ASP A 70 20.28 3.56 6.37
CA ASP A 70 18.87 3.18 6.48
C ASP A 70 17.91 4.38 6.53
N HIS A 71 18.43 5.60 6.51
CA HIS A 71 17.67 6.86 6.54
C HIS A 71 18.38 7.98 5.75
N ALA A 72 17.63 9.01 5.40
CA ALA A 72 18.09 10.32 4.99
C ALA A 72 17.69 11.34 6.08
N PHE A 73 17.86 12.63 5.81
CA PHE A 73 17.57 13.66 6.79
C PHE A 73 16.60 14.71 6.26
N LEU A 74 15.69 15.15 7.12
CA LEU A 74 14.88 16.34 6.94
C LEU A 74 15.45 17.46 7.81
N ASP A 75 15.89 18.53 7.19
CA ASP A 75 16.44 19.71 7.86
C ASP A 75 15.35 20.77 7.99
N ALA A 76 14.83 20.96 9.19
CA ALA A 76 13.85 21.97 9.54
C ALA A 76 14.47 23.18 10.27
N THR A 77 15.79 23.21 10.48
CA THR A 77 16.49 24.24 11.26
C THR A 77 16.35 25.64 10.67
N GLY A 78 16.10 25.75 9.36
CA GLY A 78 15.84 27.01 8.68
C GLY A 78 14.43 27.57 8.86
N ILE A 79 13.53 26.83 9.53
CA ILE A 79 12.15 27.28 9.76
C ILE A 79 12.08 28.06 11.08
N SER A 80 11.77 29.34 11.00
CA SER A 80 11.56 30.16 12.20
C SER A 80 10.40 29.61 13.03
N GLU A 81 10.62 29.38 14.34
CA GLU A 81 9.65 28.85 15.29
C GLU A 81 9.03 27.50 14.84
N ALA A 82 9.85 26.59 14.33
CA ALA A 82 9.40 25.29 13.81
C ALA A 82 8.60 24.51 14.85
N ALA A 83 9.04 24.49 16.10
CA ALA A 83 8.36 23.81 17.20
C ALA A 83 6.97 24.43 17.51
N ARG A 84 6.80 25.72 17.35
CA ARG A 84 5.49 26.39 17.53
C ARG A 84 4.55 26.12 16.36
N LYS A 85 5.07 26.08 15.14
CA LYS A 85 4.29 25.78 13.92
C LYS A 85 3.85 24.32 13.84
N PHE A 86 4.69 23.42 14.34
CA PHE A 86 4.47 21.97 14.28
C PHE A 86 4.64 21.31 15.66
N PRO A 87 3.78 21.66 16.64
CA PRO A 87 4.00 21.27 18.04
C PRO A 87 3.97 19.75 18.26
N MET A 88 3.09 19.03 17.57
CA MET A 88 3.00 17.57 17.68
C MET A 88 4.26 16.90 17.11
N ILE A 89 4.77 17.39 15.98
CA ILE A 89 6.00 16.86 15.37
C ILE A 89 7.21 17.16 16.28
N ALA A 90 7.32 18.37 16.80
CA ALA A 90 8.39 18.76 17.71
C ALA A 90 8.38 17.91 18.98
N GLU A 91 7.20 17.69 19.57
CA GLU A 91 7.06 16.88 20.77
C GLU A 91 7.41 15.41 20.51
N THR A 92 6.92 14.82 19.41
CA THR A 92 7.26 13.44 19.04
C THR A 92 8.76 13.29 18.80
N CYS A 93 9.39 14.19 18.02
CA CYS A 93 10.83 14.13 17.78
C CYS A 93 11.62 14.24 19.08
N ARG A 94 11.20 15.12 20.00
CA ARG A 94 11.87 15.33 21.30
C ARG A 94 11.83 14.07 22.18
N GLN A 95 10.72 13.30 22.15
CA GLN A 95 10.63 12.04 22.88
C GLN A 95 11.69 11.02 22.44
N TYR A 96 12.18 11.14 21.21
CA TYR A 96 13.28 10.32 20.65
C TYR A 96 14.63 11.08 20.60
N GLY A 97 14.77 12.17 21.33
CA GLY A 97 16.04 12.91 21.49
C GLY A 97 16.39 13.85 20.33
N VAL A 98 15.45 14.20 19.45
CA VAL A 98 15.68 15.10 18.31
C VAL A 98 14.97 16.44 18.52
N ASP A 99 15.73 17.54 18.51
CA ASP A 99 15.22 18.92 18.52
C ASP A 99 15.11 19.43 17.08
N ILE A 100 13.89 19.54 16.54
CA ILE A 100 13.67 19.91 15.12
C ILE A 100 14.17 21.32 14.75
N GLU A 101 14.47 22.18 15.74
CA GLU A 101 15.04 23.51 15.51
C GLU A 101 16.56 23.51 15.47
N LYS A 102 17.22 22.42 15.88
CA LYS A 102 18.68 22.32 15.97
C LYS A 102 19.26 21.13 15.23
N ASP A 103 18.52 20.01 15.18
CA ASP A 103 19.02 18.74 14.70
C ASP A 103 18.42 18.39 13.32
N LEU A 104 19.15 17.62 12.56
CA LEU A 104 18.62 16.97 11.37
C LEU A 104 17.71 15.81 11.78
N ILE A 105 16.50 15.77 11.27
CA ILE A 105 15.51 14.74 11.60
C ILE A 105 15.76 13.51 10.73
N PRO A 106 16.11 12.34 11.27
CA PRO A 106 16.24 11.11 10.48
C PRO A 106 14.90 10.71 9.91
N ILE A 107 14.84 10.47 8.60
CA ILE A 107 13.59 10.10 7.89
C ILE A 107 13.84 8.99 6.89
N ALA A 108 12.82 8.16 6.71
CA ALA A 108 12.77 7.18 5.63
C ALA A 108 11.37 7.10 5.01
N PRO A 109 11.23 6.68 3.75
CA PRO A 109 9.92 6.45 3.16
C PRO A 109 9.22 5.27 3.82
N ALA A 110 7.92 5.42 4.11
CA ALA A 110 7.09 4.35 4.67
C ALA A 110 5.80 4.19 3.86
N ALA A 111 5.27 2.96 3.77
CA ALA A 111 3.96 2.70 3.19
C ALA A 111 2.91 3.50 3.96
N HIS A 112 2.01 4.17 3.23
CA HIS A 112 1.13 5.18 3.80
C HIS A 112 -0.33 5.05 3.37
N TYR A 113 -0.60 4.80 2.10
CA TYR A 113 -1.97 4.77 1.58
C TYR A 113 -2.10 3.81 0.40
N MET A 114 -3.19 3.03 0.40
CA MET A 114 -3.57 2.15 -0.70
C MET A 114 -4.54 2.88 -1.64
N MET A 115 -4.17 3.06 -2.92
CA MET A 115 -5.07 3.65 -3.92
C MET A 115 -6.00 2.62 -4.58
N GLY A 116 -5.63 1.34 -4.53
CA GLY A 116 -6.45 0.22 -4.98
C GLY A 116 -7.44 -0.26 -3.92
N GLY A 117 -8.19 -1.30 -4.22
CA GLY A 117 -9.16 -1.89 -3.28
C GLY A 117 -10.33 -2.55 -3.98
N VAL A 118 -11.42 -2.70 -3.26
CA VAL A 118 -12.68 -3.24 -3.80
C VAL A 118 -13.24 -2.29 -4.84
N HIS A 119 -13.46 -2.77 -6.06
CA HIS A 119 -14.06 -1.97 -7.13
C HIS A 119 -15.50 -1.58 -6.78
N THR A 120 -15.84 -0.30 -6.92
CA THR A 120 -17.17 0.23 -6.62
C THR A 120 -17.66 1.20 -7.69
N ASP A 121 -18.98 1.35 -7.77
CA ASP A 121 -19.62 2.42 -8.54
C ASP A 121 -19.59 3.77 -7.76
N ALA A 122 -20.17 4.80 -8.35
CA ALA A 122 -20.26 6.14 -7.73
C ALA A 122 -21.08 6.19 -6.43
N HIS A 123 -21.80 5.13 -6.09
CA HIS A 123 -22.59 4.97 -4.86
C HIS A 123 -21.98 3.98 -3.87
N GLY A 124 -20.77 3.51 -4.15
CA GLY A 124 -20.06 2.54 -3.33
C GLY A 124 -20.59 1.10 -3.42
N ARG A 125 -21.42 0.78 -4.43
CA ARG A 125 -21.89 -0.58 -4.66
C ARG A 125 -20.78 -1.41 -5.29
N THR A 126 -20.62 -2.64 -4.81
CA THR A 126 -19.73 -3.62 -5.43
C THR A 126 -20.49 -4.50 -6.44
N ASN A 127 -19.78 -5.41 -7.10
CA ASN A 127 -20.40 -6.44 -7.94
C ASN A 127 -21.11 -7.57 -7.13
N VAL A 128 -20.96 -7.57 -5.82
CA VAL A 128 -21.66 -8.50 -4.91
C VAL A 128 -22.91 -7.82 -4.36
N ALA A 129 -24.09 -8.38 -4.62
CA ALA A 129 -25.35 -7.80 -4.17
C ALA A 129 -25.36 -7.63 -2.64
N GLY A 130 -25.75 -6.44 -2.16
CA GLY A 130 -25.80 -6.10 -0.74
C GLY A 130 -24.45 -5.74 -0.11
N LEU A 131 -23.33 -5.84 -0.85
CA LEU A 131 -22.02 -5.44 -0.38
C LEU A 131 -21.63 -4.06 -0.92
N TYR A 132 -21.20 -3.19 -0.02
CA TYR A 132 -20.75 -1.83 -0.30
C TYR A 132 -19.33 -1.62 0.23
N ALA A 133 -18.57 -0.72 -0.39
CA ALA A 133 -17.28 -0.28 0.12
C ALA A 133 -17.07 1.22 -0.11
N CYS A 134 -16.38 1.88 0.82
CA CYS A 134 -15.97 3.29 0.70
C CYS A 134 -14.68 3.55 1.49
N GLY A 135 -14.08 4.73 1.28
CA GLY A 135 -12.81 5.09 1.87
C GLY A 135 -11.64 4.30 1.29
N GLU A 136 -10.58 4.11 2.07
CA GLU A 136 -9.34 3.47 1.59
C GLU A 136 -9.51 2.01 1.15
N ALA A 137 -10.52 1.30 1.68
CA ALA A 137 -10.82 -0.07 1.28
C ALA A 137 -11.41 -0.17 -0.15
N ALA A 138 -11.92 0.94 -0.71
CA ALA A 138 -12.59 0.98 -2.01
C ALA A 138 -11.68 1.55 -3.10
N CYS A 139 -11.79 1.01 -4.30
CA CYS A 139 -11.23 1.59 -5.52
C CYS A 139 -12.31 2.35 -6.29
N THR A 140 -12.52 3.61 -5.94
CA THR A 140 -13.47 4.51 -6.61
C THR A 140 -12.91 5.12 -7.91
N GLY A 141 -11.60 4.98 -8.14
CA GLY A 141 -10.86 5.64 -9.21
C GLY A 141 -10.37 7.06 -8.89
N LEU A 142 -10.88 7.70 -7.82
CA LEU A 142 -10.56 9.09 -7.46
C LEU A 142 -9.07 9.32 -7.22
N GLN A 143 -8.39 8.40 -6.54
CA GLN A 143 -7.00 8.55 -6.14
C GLN A 143 -6.01 8.27 -7.29
N GLY A 144 -6.45 7.59 -8.35
CA GLY A 144 -5.60 7.26 -9.48
C GLY A 144 -4.34 6.50 -9.09
N ALA A 145 -3.21 6.83 -9.71
CA ALA A 145 -1.93 6.18 -9.47
C ALA A 145 -1.10 6.82 -8.33
N ASN A 146 -1.53 7.98 -7.81
CA ASN A 146 -0.84 8.67 -6.72
C ASN A 146 -1.76 9.70 -6.06
N ARG A 147 -2.14 9.45 -4.81
CA ARG A 147 -3.10 10.26 -4.06
C ARG A 147 -2.55 11.66 -3.74
N LEU A 148 -3.38 12.68 -3.90
CA LEU A 148 -3.12 14.02 -3.39
C LEU A 148 -3.24 14.06 -1.86
N ALA A 149 -2.42 14.88 -1.22
CA ALA A 149 -2.45 15.05 0.23
C ALA A 149 -3.86 15.41 0.71
N SER A 150 -4.28 14.80 1.84
CA SER A 150 -5.59 15.00 2.50
C SER A 150 -6.83 14.57 1.71
N ASN A 151 -6.71 14.16 0.43
CA ASN A 151 -7.86 13.83 -0.41
C ASN A 151 -8.60 12.56 0.04
N SER A 152 -7.94 11.67 0.79
CA SER A 152 -8.56 10.45 1.35
C SER A 152 -9.69 10.75 2.34
N LEU A 153 -9.55 11.79 3.16
CA LEU A 153 -10.59 12.18 4.12
C LEU A 153 -11.85 12.66 3.41
N LEU A 154 -11.69 13.46 2.35
CA LEU A 154 -12.80 13.94 1.52
C LEU A 154 -13.50 12.78 0.80
N GLU A 155 -12.75 11.83 0.26
CA GLU A 155 -13.29 10.63 -0.35
C GLU A 155 -14.13 9.83 0.65
N GLY A 156 -13.56 9.56 1.84
CA GLY A 156 -14.27 8.82 2.90
C GLY A 156 -15.58 9.47 3.30
N LEU A 157 -15.61 10.79 3.47
CA LEU A 157 -16.82 11.54 3.81
C LEU A 157 -17.87 11.51 2.69
N VAL A 158 -17.46 11.79 1.45
CA VAL A 158 -18.39 11.87 0.31
C VAL A 158 -18.96 10.50 -0.02
N PHE A 159 -18.11 9.48 -0.15
CA PHE A 159 -18.56 8.13 -0.50
C PHE A 159 -19.26 7.44 0.66
N GLY A 160 -18.86 7.67 1.93
CA GLY A 160 -19.62 7.20 3.10
C GLY A 160 -21.06 7.70 3.08
N ARG A 161 -21.27 8.99 2.79
CA ARG A 161 -22.63 9.57 2.61
C ARG A 161 -23.38 8.91 1.46
N ARG A 162 -22.74 8.72 0.30
CA ARG A 162 -23.37 8.10 -0.88
C ARG A 162 -23.76 6.64 -0.62
N VAL A 163 -22.91 5.88 0.06
CA VAL A 163 -23.20 4.51 0.51
C VAL A 163 -24.42 4.49 1.44
N ALA A 164 -24.45 5.35 2.46
CA ALA A 164 -25.58 5.43 3.37
C ALA A 164 -26.91 5.73 2.64
N GLN A 165 -26.88 6.67 1.68
CA GLN A 165 -28.03 6.99 0.84
C GLN A 165 -28.46 5.82 -0.05
N ALA A 166 -27.49 5.09 -0.63
CA ALA A 166 -27.75 3.94 -1.49
C ALA A 166 -28.37 2.78 -0.70
N ILE A 167 -27.88 2.53 0.52
CA ILE A 167 -28.44 1.51 1.42
C ILE A 167 -29.86 1.89 1.85
N ALA A 168 -30.10 3.14 2.22
CA ALA A 168 -31.41 3.63 2.65
C ALA A 168 -32.48 3.56 1.53
N ALA A 169 -32.04 3.70 0.27
CA ALA A 169 -32.90 3.61 -0.90
C ALA A 169 -33.03 2.17 -1.48
N ALA A 170 -32.23 1.22 -1.00
CA ALA A 170 -32.30 -0.15 -1.47
C ALA A 170 -33.53 -0.85 -0.88
N GLU A 171 -34.30 -1.52 -1.74
CA GLU A 171 -35.27 -2.48 -1.27
C GLU A 171 -34.51 -3.63 -0.61
N VAL A 172 -34.62 -3.76 0.70
CA VAL A 172 -34.07 -4.90 1.43
C VAL A 172 -34.92 -6.10 1.05
N PRO A 173 -34.40 -7.10 0.33
CA PRO A 173 -35.12 -8.34 0.16
C PRO A 173 -35.45 -8.87 1.55
N GLU A 174 -36.70 -9.31 1.79
CA GLU A 174 -36.99 -10.06 3.01
C GLU A 174 -36.08 -11.28 3.03
N ALA A 175 -34.90 -11.14 3.62
CA ALA A 175 -34.05 -12.28 3.89
C ALA A 175 -34.85 -13.20 4.81
N PRO A 176 -35.04 -14.47 4.46
CA PRO A 176 -35.66 -15.41 5.37
C PRO A 176 -34.81 -15.44 6.62
N ARG A 177 -35.28 -14.84 7.73
CA ARG A 177 -34.64 -14.80 9.05
C ARG A 177 -34.16 -16.20 9.49
N ALA A 178 -34.78 -17.24 8.99
CA ALA A 178 -34.44 -18.66 9.24
C ALA A 178 -33.14 -19.12 8.59
N ALA A 179 -32.69 -18.51 7.47
CA ALA A 179 -31.44 -18.95 6.79
C ALA A 179 -30.17 -18.44 7.47
N PHE A 180 -30.22 -17.39 8.28
CA PHE A 180 -29.05 -16.85 8.97
C PHE A 180 -28.74 -17.58 10.28
N CYS A 181 -29.70 -18.37 10.81
CA CYS A 181 -29.54 -19.19 12.00
C CYS A 181 -29.37 -20.69 11.71
N ALA A 182 -29.31 -21.08 10.42
CA ALA A 182 -28.95 -22.45 10.09
C ALA A 182 -27.47 -22.61 10.40
N GLU A 183 -27.26 -23.20 11.59
CA GLU A 183 -26.05 -23.89 12.07
C GLU A 183 -24.81 -23.66 11.19
N LEU A 184 -24.01 -22.67 11.54
CA LEU A 184 -22.59 -22.75 11.28
C LEU A 184 -22.11 -24.01 12.02
N GLN A 185 -22.26 -25.16 11.38
CA GLN A 185 -21.54 -26.36 11.79
C GLN A 185 -20.07 -26.03 11.54
N PHE A 186 -19.41 -25.56 12.58
CA PHE A 186 -17.96 -25.60 12.64
C PHE A 186 -17.63 -27.08 12.68
N GLU A 187 -17.29 -27.67 11.52
CA GLU A 187 -16.56 -28.93 11.55
C GLU A 187 -15.31 -28.66 12.36
N GLU A 188 -15.18 -29.32 13.52
CA GLU A 188 -13.95 -29.38 14.28
C GLU A 188 -12.89 -30.10 13.43
N HIS A 189 -12.34 -29.42 12.46
CA HIS A 189 -11.11 -29.85 11.83
C HIS A 189 -10.03 -29.69 12.91
N GLY A 190 -9.48 -30.83 13.32
CA GLY A 190 -8.54 -30.96 14.42
C GLY A 190 -7.55 -29.81 14.47
N LEU A 191 -7.72 -28.95 15.46
CA LEU A 191 -6.94 -27.75 15.72
C LEU A 191 -5.51 -28.18 15.99
N ARG A 192 -4.59 -27.92 15.06
CA ARG A 192 -3.17 -27.90 15.38
C ARG A 192 -2.91 -26.58 16.09
N GLU A 193 -2.42 -26.63 17.34
CA GLU A 193 -1.82 -25.50 18.04
C GLU A 193 -0.69 -24.93 17.19
N VAL A 194 -0.99 -23.91 16.39
CA VAL A 194 0.05 -23.09 15.78
C VAL A 194 0.38 -22.03 16.84
N ALA A 195 1.54 -22.15 17.46
CA ALA A 195 1.95 -21.27 18.52
C ALA A 195 1.94 -19.80 18.08
N LEU A 196 1.50 -18.88 18.97
CA LEU A 196 1.55 -17.42 18.78
C LEU A 196 2.92 -16.91 18.26
N SER A 197 4.01 -17.62 18.62
CA SER A 197 5.36 -17.37 18.11
C SER A 197 5.46 -17.46 16.58
N ASP A 198 4.67 -18.31 15.94
CA ASP A 198 4.69 -18.48 14.48
C ASP A 198 3.99 -17.33 13.77
N THR A 199 2.89 -16.79 14.32
CA THR A 199 2.18 -15.65 13.73
C THR A 199 3.06 -14.40 13.69
N ALA A 200 3.78 -14.09 14.76
CA ALA A 200 4.71 -12.97 14.80
C ALA A 200 5.89 -13.14 13.83
N ARG A 201 6.40 -14.39 13.70
CA ARG A 201 7.46 -14.72 12.74
C ARG A 201 6.96 -14.54 11.28
N LEU A 202 5.80 -15.11 10.96
CA LEU A 202 5.20 -15.01 9.62
C LEU A 202 4.88 -13.56 9.25
N ASN A 203 4.40 -12.75 10.18
CA ASN A 203 4.20 -11.32 9.98
C ASN A 203 5.51 -10.61 9.60
N ARG A 204 6.62 -10.91 10.28
CA ARG A 204 7.93 -10.31 9.94
C ARG A 204 8.42 -10.79 8.58
N GLU A 205 8.31 -12.07 8.26
CA GLU A 205 8.68 -12.60 6.94
C GLU A 205 7.91 -11.88 5.82
N THR A 206 6.60 -11.72 5.99
CA THR A 206 5.74 -10.99 5.03
C THR A 206 6.18 -9.54 4.87
N GLN A 207 6.44 -8.83 5.98
CA GLN A 207 6.93 -7.44 5.94
C GLN A 207 8.25 -7.30 5.19
N VAL A 208 9.19 -8.24 5.42
CA VAL A 208 10.48 -8.24 4.72
C VAL A 208 10.29 -8.45 3.22
N LEU A 209 9.47 -9.43 2.82
CA LEU A 209 9.17 -9.71 1.41
C LEU A 209 8.55 -8.49 0.73
N MET A 210 7.54 -7.88 1.34
CA MET A 210 6.85 -6.72 0.80
C MET A 210 7.77 -5.50 0.69
N THR A 211 8.59 -5.24 1.71
CA THR A 211 9.54 -4.13 1.69
C THR A 211 10.60 -4.33 0.60
N GLN A 212 11.14 -5.52 0.49
CA GLN A 212 12.24 -5.83 -0.42
C GLN A 212 11.81 -5.86 -1.89
N TYR A 213 10.66 -6.45 -2.21
CA TYR A 213 10.26 -6.74 -3.59
C TYR A 213 9.07 -5.93 -4.10
N LEU A 214 8.19 -5.46 -3.19
CA LEU A 214 6.98 -4.69 -3.50
C LEU A 214 7.05 -3.24 -2.98
N GLY A 215 8.22 -2.83 -2.48
CA GLY A 215 8.47 -1.47 -2.02
C GLY A 215 8.49 -0.42 -3.14
N ILE A 216 9.33 0.58 -2.99
CA ILE A 216 9.40 1.76 -3.89
C ILE A 216 9.94 1.40 -5.28
N ARG A 217 10.88 0.47 -5.39
CA ARG A 217 11.49 0.03 -6.65
C ARG A 217 11.20 -1.46 -6.86
N ARG A 218 10.56 -1.77 -7.95
CA ARG A 218 10.06 -3.13 -8.26
C ARG A 218 10.65 -3.65 -9.57
N TYR A 219 10.78 -4.96 -9.71
CA TYR A 219 11.23 -5.62 -10.94
C TYR A 219 10.67 -7.05 -11.00
N ALA A 220 10.43 -7.58 -12.20
CA ALA A 220 9.71 -8.84 -12.38
C ALA A 220 10.29 -10.02 -11.57
N PRO A 221 11.60 -10.34 -11.61
CA PRO A 221 12.14 -11.46 -10.83
C PRO A 221 11.91 -11.33 -9.33
N GLY A 222 12.02 -10.12 -8.77
CA GLY A 222 11.75 -9.87 -7.34
C GLY A 222 10.28 -10.05 -7.00
N ILE A 223 9.38 -9.52 -7.83
CA ILE A 223 7.93 -9.68 -7.64
C ILE A 223 7.53 -11.16 -7.73
N LEU A 224 8.06 -11.92 -8.69
CA LEU A 224 7.80 -13.36 -8.83
C LEU A 224 8.25 -14.14 -7.60
N LYS A 225 9.43 -13.82 -7.06
CA LYS A 225 9.92 -14.41 -5.82
C LYS A 225 9.00 -14.10 -4.63
N ALA A 226 8.54 -12.84 -4.53
CA ALA A 226 7.58 -12.47 -3.50
C ALA A 226 6.26 -13.25 -3.63
N ILE A 227 5.71 -13.39 -4.83
CA ILE A 227 4.48 -14.18 -5.08
C ILE A 227 4.69 -15.63 -4.65
N GLN A 228 5.82 -16.25 -5.00
CA GLN A 228 6.12 -17.63 -4.62
C GLN A 228 6.15 -17.80 -3.11
N GLU A 229 6.89 -16.94 -2.40
CA GLU A 229 7.01 -17.03 -0.94
C GLU A 229 5.70 -16.69 -0.21
N LEU A 230 4.98 -15.63 -0.65
CA LEU A 230 3.67 -15.28 -0.10
C LEU A 230 2.65 -16.42 -0.31
N SER A 231 2.67 -17.07 -1.47
CA SER A 231 1.80 -18.24 -1.73
C SER A 231 2.15 -19.40 -0.80
N ARG A 232 3.44 -19.67 -0.57
CA ARG A 232 3.91 -20.68 0.40
C ARG A 232 3.43 -20.37 1.81
N LEU A 233 3.56 -19.11 2.25
CA LEU A 233 3.10 -18.67 3.57
C LEU A 233 1.58 -18.77 3.71
N SER A 234 0.83 -18.44 2.65
CA SER A 234 -0.64 -18.58 2.61
C SER A 234 -1.07 -20.05 2.72
N ALA A 235 -0.41 -20.96 1.99
CA ALA A 235 -0.70 -22.39 2.03
C ALA A 235 -0.45 -23.02 3.40
N LEU A 236 0.50 -22.52 4.19
CA LEU A 236 0.73 -22.94 5.57
C LEU A 236 -0.47 -22.66 6.50
N ARG A 237 -1.36 -21.74 6.09
CA ARG A 237 -2.54 -21.34 6.84
C ARG A 237 -3.86 -21.83 6.20
N GLU A 238 -3.78 -22.54 5.10
CA GLU A 238 -4.94 -23.12 4.45
C GLU A 238 -5.51 -24.26 5.31
N GLY A 239 -6.83 -24.23 5.57
CA GLY A 239 -7.51 -25.20 6.42
C GLY A 239 -7.43 -24.92 7.94
N TYR A 240 -6.78 -23.84 8.40
CA TYR A 240 -6.81 -23.43 9.81
C TYR A 240 -7.90 -22.38 10.07
N ALA A 241 -8.71 -22.60 11.10
CA ALA A 241 -9.55 -21.55 11.66
C ALA A 241 -8.66 -20.53 12.39
N ALA A 242 -8.85 -19.24 12.13
CA ALA A 242 -8.15 -18.22 12.90
C ALA A 242 -8.85 -18.05 14.26
N GLU A 243 -8.10 -18.21 15.35
CA GLU A 243 -8.62 -18.13 16.72
C GLU A 243 -8.38 -16.77 17.36
N THR A 244 -7.39 -16.02 16.85
CA THR A 244 -7.01 -14.71 17.37
C THR A 244 -7.15 -13.60 16.33
N ALA A 245 -7.24 -12.34 16.79
CA ALA A 245 -7.26 -11.17 15.92
C ALA A 245 -5.98 -11.08 15.08
N GLU A 246 -4.82 -11.41 15.64
CA GLU A 246 -3.54 -11.40 14.96
C GLU A 246 -3.46 -12.43 13.83
N GLU A 247 -4.12 -13.57 13.99
CA GLU A 247 -4.19 -14.59 12.93
C GLU A 247 -5.12 -14.18 11.81
N LEU A 248 -6.26 -13.56 12.14
CA LEU A 248 -7.16 -12.98 11.15
C LEU A 248 -6.48 -11.87 10.35
N ASP A 249 -5.73 -11.00 11.03
CA ASP A 249 -4.93 -9.94 10.43
C ASP A 249 -3.87 -10.51 9.48
N LEU A 250 -3.13 -11.53 9.91
CA LEU A 250 -2.13 -12.19 9.07
C LEU A 250 -2.77 -12.78 7.80
N ARG A 251 -3.91 -13.45 7.94
CA ARG A 251 -4.64 -14.02 6.80
C ARG A 251 -5.10 -12.95 5.82
N GLY A 252 -5.71 -11.89 6.32
CA GLY A 252 -6.13 -10.75 5.51
C GLY A 252 -4.95 -10.08 4.80
N ARG A 253 -3.83 -9.92 5.50
CA ARG A 253 -2.59 -9.35 4.97
C ARG A 253 -2.01 -10.19 3.85
N LEU A 254 -1.87 -11.51 4.02
CA LEU A 254 -1.36 -12.42 2.99
C LEU A 254 -2.19 -12.35 1.70
N ILE A 255 -3.52 -12.27 1.82
CA ILE A 255 -4.42 -12.10 0.67
C ILE A 255 -4.14 -10.75 -0.03
N ALA A 256 -4.09 -9.65 0.73
CA ALA A 256 -3.85 -8.32 0.20
C ALA A 256 -2.46 -8.23 -0.47
N ASP A 257 -1.42 -8.77 0.16
CA ASP A 257 -0.05 -8.78 -0.35
C ASP A 257 0.07 -9.56 -1.67
N LEU A 258 -0.60 -10.70 -1.78
CA LEU A 258 -0.67 -11.46 -3.04
C LEU A 258 -1.39 -10.68 -4.15
N LEU A 259 -2.49 -9.99 -3.84
CA LEU A 259 -3.20 -9.14 -4.79
C LEU A 259 -2.33 -7.97 -5.25
N ILE A 260 -1.61 -7.32 -4.33
CA ILE A 260 -0.66 -6.23 -4.64
C ILE A 260 0.46 -6.76 -5.55
N ALA A 261 1.05 -7.90 -5.21
CA ALA A 261 2.15 -8.47 -5.97
C ALA A 261 1.74 -8.88 -7.39
N ARG A 262 0.60 -9.54 -7.54
CA ARG A 262 0.03 -9.94 -8.84
C ARG A 262 -0.31 -8.72 -9.71
N ALA A 263 -0.97 -7.70 -9.14
CA ALA A 263 -1.28 -6.46 -9.83
C ALA A 263 0.00 -5.72 -10.27
N ALA A 264 1.02 -5.65 -9.39
CA ALA A 264 2.31 -5.04 -9.70
C ALA A 264 3.09 -5.79 -10.79
N LEU A 265 3.01 -7.11 -10.84
CA LEU A 265 3.62 -7.92 -11.91
C LEU A 265 2.93 -7.66 -13.25
N ARG A 266 1.60 -7.61 -13.25
CA ARG A 266 0.76 -7.42 -14.44
C ARG A 266 1.02 -6.07 -15.11
N ARG A 267 1.12 -4.97 -14.35
CA ARG A 267 1.34 -3.63 -14.90
C ARG A 267 2.79 -3.45 -15.37
N ARG A 268 2.99 -3.38 -16.67
CA ARG A 268 4.30 -3.23 -17.32
C ARG A 268 4.56 -1.79 -17.74
N GLU A 269 4.56 -0.88 -16.78
CA GLU A 269 4.90 0.55 -16.91
C GLU A 269 5.31 1.11 -15.54
N SER A 270 5.78 2.34 -15.50
CA SER A 270 5.94 3.13 -14.27
C SER A 270 4.99 4.32 -14.29
N ARG A 271 4.13 4.44 -13.24
CA ARG A 271 3.15 5.52 -13.12
C ARG A 271 2.86 5.80 -11.65
N GLY A 272 2.97 7.07 -11.23
CA GLY A 272 2.71 7.47 -9.85
C GLY A 272 3.53 6.65 -8.85
N ALA A 273 2.86 6.04 -7.87
CA ALA A 273 3.50 5.24 -6.84
C ALA A 273 4.04 3.88 -7.33
N HIS A 274 3.61 3.40 -8.49
CA HIS A 274 4.10 2.15 -9.07
C HIS A 274 5.32 2.43 -9.96
N TYR A 275 6.50 2.00 -9.51
CA TYR A 275 7.75 2.13 -10.26
C TYR A 275 8.40 0.77 -10.55
N ARG A 276 8.51 0.44 -11.83
CA ARG A 276 9.12 -0.78 -12.37
C ARG A 276 10.48 -0.45 -12.98
N MET A 277 11.56 -1.00 -12.43
CA MET A 277 12.92 -0.81 -12.98
C MET A 277 13.08 -1.40 -14.37
N ASP A 278 12.35 -2.47 -14.67
CA ASP A 278 12.30 -3.15 -15.95
C ASP A 278 11.34 -2.49 -16.97
N TYR A 279 10.47 -1.58 -16.52
CA TYR A 279 9.54 -0.77 -17.34
C TYR A 279 9.48 0.66 -16.79
N PRO A 280 10.57 1.47 -16.90
CA PRO A 280 10.66 2.76 -16.20
C PRO A 280 9.74 3.85 -16.77
N GLU A 281 9.27 3.68 -18.02
CA GLU A 281 8.48 4.68 -18.71
C GLU A 281 6.97 4.45 -18.53
N LYS A 282 6.20 5.56 -18.69
CA LYS A 282 4.74 5.50 -18.79
C LYS A 282 4.34 4.96 -20.15
N SER A 283 3.24 4.20 -20.21
CA SER A 283 2.67 3.71 -21.45
C SER A 283 1.18 4.05 -21.54
N GLU A 284 0.75 4.62 -22.65
CA GLU A 284 -0.67 4.92 -22.89
C GLU A 284 -1.53 3.65 -22.94
N LYS A 285 -0.96 2.51 -23.34
CA LYS A 285 -1.63 1.19 -23.27
C LYS A 285 -2.08 0.85 -21.85
N TRP A 286 -1.36 1.30 -20.82
CA TRP A 286 -1.63 1.05 -19.41
C TRP A 286 -2.40 2.18 -18.71
N ARG A 287 -2.89 3.17 -19.47
CA ARG A 287 -3.77 4.22 -18.93
C ARG A 287 -5.18 3.68 -18.72
N CYS A 288 -5.29 2.65 -17.87
CA CYS A 288 -6.54 1.95 -17.56
C CYS A 288 -6.51 1.42 -16.13
N HIS A 289 -7.69 1.07 -15.62
CA HIS A 289 -7.83 0.30 -14.40
C HIS A 289 -7.52 -1.17 -14.68
N VAL A 290 -6.82 -1.82 -13.75
CA VAL A 290 -6.60 -3.27 -13.77
C VAL A 290 -7.54 -3.88 -12.74
N LEU A 291 -8.44 -4.73 -13.19
CA LEU A 291 -9.37 -5.47 -12.34
C LEU A 291 -8.85 -6.89 -12.15
N ASP A 292 -9.02 -7.42 -10.96
CA ASP A 292 -8.75 -8.81 -10.60
C ASP A 292 -10.07 -9.47 -10.17
N SER A 293 -10.43 -10.61 -10.77
CA SER A 293 -11.55 -11.44 -10.35
C SER A 293 -11.10 -12.89 -10.12
N LYS A 294 -11.88 -13.67 -9.38
CA LYS A 294 -11.61 -15.11 -9.19
C LYS A 294 -11.64 -15.87 -10.52
N GLU A 295 -12.52 -15.50 -11.43
CA GLU A 295 -12.63 -16.13 -12.74
C GLU A 295 -11.38 -15.88 -13.60
N GLU A 296 -10.85 -14.64 -13.60
CA GLU A 296 -9.60 -14.33 -14.29
C GLU A 296 -8.40 -15.06 -13.69
N GLN A 297 -8.36 -15.18 -12.35
CA GLN A 297 -7.29 -15.92 -11.68
C GLN A 297 -7.32 -17.41 -12.03
N ALA A 298 -8.50 -18.03 -12.04
CA ALA A 298 -8.67 -19.43 -12.42
C ALA A 298 -8.28 -19.69 -13.89
N ALA A 299 -8.65 -18.79 -14.80
CA ALA A 299 -8.26 -18.88 -16.21
C ALA A 299 -6.74 -18.80 -16.40
N LEU A 300 -6.06 -17.91 -15.67
CA LEU A 300 -4.61 -17.76 -15.70
C LEU A 300 -3.87 -18.96 -15.09
N GLU A 301 -4.46 -19.64 -14.13
CA GLU A 301 -3.90 -20.87 -13.53
C GLU A 301 -4.04 -22.07 -14.46
N GLN A 302 -5.14 -22.15 -15.23
CA GLN A 302 -5.33 -23.18 -16.26
C GLN A 302 -4.37 -23.03 -17.43
N GLU A 303 -4.14 -21.79 -17.91
CA GLU A 303 -3.16 -21.52 -18.99
C GLU A 303 -1.71 -21.90 -18.60
N LYS A 304 -1.37 -21.84 -17.28
CA LYS A 304 -0.06 -22.28 -16.79
C LYS A 304 0.12 -23.79 -16.80
N GLY A 305 -0.93 -24.55 -16.68
CA GLY A 305 -0.90 -26.02 -16.73
C GLY A 305 -0.68 -26.57 -18.13
N GLU A 306 -0.89 -25.77 -19.17
CA GLU A 306 -0.79 -26.18 -20.57
C GLU A 306 0.51 -25.74 -21.29
N SER A 307 1.34 -24.88 -20.69
CA SER A 307 2.61 -24.42 -21.28
C SER A 307 3.82 -24.80 -20.44
N GLU A 308 4.52 -25.87 -20.84
CA GLU A 308 5.83 -26.26 -20.29
C GLU A 308 6.99 -25.34 -20.75
N ASP A 309 6.74 -24.36 -21.61
CA ASP A 309 7.76 -23.44 -22.11
C ASP A 309 7.67 -22.06 -21.44
N GLY A 310 8.65 -21.75 -20.59
CA GLY A 310 8.75 -20.63 -19.67
C GLY A 310 8.90 -19.23 -20.28
N HIS A 311 8.35 -18.94 -21.44
CA HIS A 311 8.33 -17.62 -22.05
C HIS A 311 6.91 -17.15 -22.39
N ASP A 312 6.47 -16.04 -21.76
CA ASP A 312 5.26 -15.24 -22.06
C ASP A 312 3.88 -15.78 -21.62
N VAL A 313 3.65 -15.99 -20.33
CA VAL A 313 2.35 -16.48 -19.81
C VAL A 313 1.48 -15.37 -19.14
N TRP A 314 1.71 -14.09 -19.39
CA TRP A 314 0.89 -13.03 -18.77
C TRP A 314 0.25 -12.11 -19.83
N SER A 315 -0.66 -12.65 -20.65
CA SER A 315 -1.52 -11.89 -21.57
C SER A 315 -2.90 -11.57 -20.98
N GLY A 316 -2.99 -11.25 -19.68
CA GLY A 316 -4.24 -10.80 -19.08
C GLY A 316 -4.78 -9.55 -19.78
N ARG A 317 -6.02 -9.59 -20.28
CA ARG A 317 -6.68 -8.46 -20.94
C ARG A 317 -6.84 -7.32 -19.94
N ALA A 318 -6.26 -6.15 -20.24
CA ALA A 318 -6.61 -4.91 -19.57
C ALA A 318 -8.03 -4.52 -19.99
N VAL A 319 -8.97 -4.56 -19.07
CA VAL A 319 -10.32 -4.07 -19.34
C VAL A 319 -10.28 -2.55 -19.22
N ALA A 320 -10.36 -1.86 -20.36
CA ALA A 320 -10.52 -0.42 -20.38
C ALA A 320 -11.96 -0.10 -19.95
N VAL A 321 -12.14 0.35 -18.72
CA VAL A 321 -13.36 1.03 -18.32
C VAL A 321 -13.20 2.48 -18.75
N MET A 322 -13.89 2.87 -19.83
CA MET A 322 -14.00 4.28 -20.19
C MET A 322 -14.73 5.01 -19.04
N ALA A 323 -14.09 6.08 -18.54
CA ALA A 323 -14.70 7.01 -17.61
C ALA A 323 -15.70 7.92 -18.32
#